data_2e9db55a6cf2e4a9f8cbb863f7ca05e2
#
_entry.id   2e9db55a6cf2e4a9f8cbb863f7ca05e2
#
_cell.length_a   1.000
_cell.length_b   1.000
_cell.length_c   1.000
_cell.angle_alpha   90.00
_cell.angle_beta   90.00
_cell.angle_gamma   90.00
#
_symmetry.space_group_name_H-M   'P 1'
#
loop_
_entity.id
_entity.type
_entity.pdbx_description
1 polymer ?
#
loop_
_entity_poly.entity_id
_entity_poly.type
_entity_poly.pdbx_seq_one_letter_code
_entity_poly.pdbx_strand_id
1 'polypeptide(L)'
;MKFLPYSNGVRSVSMKRQRSPKDKFKIISGVIVIIILIGFVTQNVVDFVDGERLKKRVNYTTVDDLRLDYRIEGEGSYTIIFDGDIGSTLEGWTPIVEELKKNDNVRTFVYNRQGYGYSDGSSGRTPEEQARDLKILLRKAGLSGPYIIVGEGYGSLVLTSFAQQFKDSVAAAIMINPINEQEVQTKEYKRSQIITKLRRNIERIGSTCSLTMLLDKLNLDVNLEDFESGLSDSSLDEFLTLRTKSNYTNAVYHELNNILKGKSNSQIDGVFSDIPYYLITKKQDDSLKSLGSEELTTVYTTSSDKDFLALNDKDNVLNAIRQTVKKLKEIDENKK
;
A
#
# COMPACT_ATOMS: atom_id res chain seq x y z
N MET A 1 -45.33 -78.84 -35.96
CA MET A 1 -44.52 -77.58 -36.23
C MET A 1 -44.01 -77.07 -34.90
N LYS A 2 -42.70 -77.13 -34.63
CA LYS A 2 -42.09 -76.61 -33.44
C LYS A 2 -41.58 -75.17 -33.73
N PHE A 3 -42.11 -74.21 -33.06
CA PHE A 3 -41.64 -72.85 -33.16
C PHE A 3 -40.30 -72.71 -32.43
N LEU A 4 -39.32 -72.13 -33.09
CA LEU A 4 -38.00 -71.80 -32.52
C LEU A 4 -38.15 -70.72 -31.45
N PRO A 5 -37.41 -70.81 -30.33
CA PRO A 5 -37.49 -69.83 -29.28
C PRO A 5 -36.77 -68.55 -29.67
N TYR A 6 -37.28 -67.43 -29.19
CA TYR A 6 -36.82 -66.08 -29.35
C TYR A 6 -35.29 -65.94 -29.32
N SER A 7 -34.75 -65.26 -30.33
CA SER A 7 -33.40 -64.77 -30.32
C SER A 7 -33.26 -63.67 -29.28
N ASN A 8 -32.53 -63.91 -28.23
CA ASN A 8 -32.13 -62.90 -27.28
C ASN A 8 -31.29 -61.84 -27.98
N GLY A 9 -31.87 -60.68 -28.18
CA GLY A 9 -31.13 -59.54 -28.67
C GLY A 9 -29.90 -59.25 -27.79
N VAL A 10 -28.75 -59.22 -28.42
CA VAL A 10 -27.49 -58.85 -27.76
C VAL A 10 -27.65 -57.42 -27.22
N ARG A 11 -27.91 -57.32 -25.93
CA ARG A 11 -27.76 -56.02 -25.24
C ARG A 11 -26.32 -55.64 -25.36
N SER A 12 -26.03 -54.59 -26.13
CA SER A 12 -24.72 -53.96 -26.16
C SER A 12 -24.40 -53.42 -24.76
N VAL A 13 -23.61 -54.18 -24.01
CA VAL A 13 -23.08 -53.73 -22.75
C VAL A 13 -22.04 -52.64 -23.11
N SER A 14 -22.42 -51.40 -22.98
CA SER A 14 -21.48 -50.28 -23.07
C SER A 14 -20.50 -50.40 -21.90
N MET A 15 -19.39 -51.09 -22.12
CA MET A 15 -18.28 -51.06 -21.17
C MET A 15 -17.79 -49.63 -21.06
N LYS A 16 -18.12 -48.95 -19.96
CA LYS A 16 -17.47 -47.68 -19.62
C LYS A 16 -15.97 -47.96 -19.53
N ARG A 17 -15.25 -47.52 -20.58
CA ARG A 17 -13.79 -47.61 -20.63
C ARG A 17 -13.22 -46.89 -19.40
N GLN A 18 -12.69 -47.65 -18.44
CA GLN A 18 -11.99 -47.03 -17.32
C GLN A 18 -10.81 -46.24 -17.86
N ARG A 19 -10.87 -44.90 -17.69
CA ARG A 19 -9.81 -44.00 -18.13
C ARG A 19 -8.56 -44.29 -17.33
N SER A 20 -7.42 -44.40 -18.01
CA SER A 20 -6.13 -44.59 -17.35
C SER A 20 -5.81 -43.42 -16.40
N PRO A 21 -5.00 -43.59 -15.37
CA PRO A 21 -4.54 -42.52 -14.50
C PRO A 21 -3.95 -41.33 -15.29
N LYS A 22 -3.22 -41.62 -16.40
CA LYS A 22 -2.66 -40.62 -17.32
C LYS A 22 -3.73 -39.81 -18.05
N ASP A 23 -4.84 -40.46 -18.47
CA ASP A 23 -5.95 -39.80 -19.13
C ASP A 23 -6.72 -38.89 -18.16
N LYS A 24 -6.93 -39.36 -16.91
CA LYS A 24 -7.52 -38.55 -15.85
C LYS A 24 -6.66 -37.30 -15.55
N PHE A 25 -5.34 -37.48 -15.45
CA PHE A 25 -4.41 -36.36 -15.24
C PHE A 25 -4.47 -35.33 -16.37
N LYS A 26 -4.46 -35.78 -17.64
CA LYS A 26 -4.60 -34.88 -18.80
C LYS A 26 -5.91 -34.09 -18.79
N ILE A 27 -7.01 -34.74 -18.41
CA ILE A 27 -8.31 -34.06 -18.34
C ILE A 27 -8.34 -33.04 -17.21
N ILE A 28 -7.82 -33.39 -16.02
CA ILE A 28 -7.73 -32.47 -14.88
C ILE A 28 -6.85 -31.27 -15.24
N SER A 29 -5.67 -31.52 -15.82
CA SER A 29 -4.78 -30.44 -16.29
C SER A 29 -5.46 -29.55 -17.33
N GLY A 30 -6.19 -30.13 -18.29
CA GLY A 30 -6.94 -29.39 -19.29
C GLY A 30 -8.02 -28.51 -18.66
N VAL A 31 -8.77 -29.03 -17.70
CA VAL A 31 -9.80 -28.27 -16.96
C VAL A 31 -9.16 -27.12 -16.18
N ILE A 32 -8.03 -27.35 -15.51
CA ILE A 32 -7.30 -26.29 -14.78
C ILE A 32 -6.87 -25.20 -15.73
N VAL A 33 -6.29 -25.54 -16.91
CA VAL A 33 -5.88 -24.56 -17.91
C VAL A 33 -7.07 -23.73 -18.41
N ILE A 34 -8.23 -24.37 -18.64
CA ILE A 34 -9.44 -23.65 -19.08
C ILE A 34 -9.91 -22.67 -17.99
N ILE A 35 -9.92 -23.10 -16.71
CA ILE A 35 -10.30 -22.22 -15.59
C ILE A 35 -9.35 -21.03 -15.51
N ILE A 36 -8.03 -21.23 -15.64
CA ILE A 36 -7.04 -20.15 -15.65
C ILE A 36 -7.28 -19.19 -16.79
N LEU A 37 -7.56 -19.70 -18.01
CA LEU A 37 -7.85 -18.84 -19.17
C LEU A 37 -9.13 -18.03 -18.98
N ILE A 38 -10.18 -18.63 -18.45
CA ILE A 38 -11.44 -17.91 -18.15
C ILE A 38 -11.15 -16.83 -17.10
N GLY A 39 -10.42 -17.15 -16.04
CA GLY A 39 -10.02 -16.20 -14.99
C GLY A 39 -9.22 -15.04 -15.56
N PHE A 40 -8.25 -15.32 -16.43
CA PHE A 40 -7.45 -14.29 -17.11
C PHE A 40 -8.31 -13.34 -17.96
N VAL A 41 -9.23 -13.87 -18.75
CA VAL A 41 -10.15 -13.03 -19.56
C VAL A 41 -11.05 -12.20 -18.64
N THR A 42 -11.61 -12.79 -17.60
CA THR A 42 -12.46 -12.09 -16.63
C THR A 42 -11.71 -10.94 -15.97
N GLN A 43 -10.47 -11.18 -15.51
CA GLN A 43 -9.65 -10.15 -14.89
C GLN A 43 -9.40 -8.97 -15.82
N ASN A 44 -9.02 -9.22 -17.07
CA ASN A 44 -8.78 -8.15 -18.03
C ASN A 44 -10.05 -7.32 -18.34
N VAL A 45 -11.22 -7.97 -18.40
CA VAL A 45 -12.50 -7.27 -18.61
C VAL A 45 -12.83 -6.39 -17.39
N VAL A 46 -12.69 -6.91 -16.17
CA VAL A 46 -12.93 -6.16 -14.94
C VAL A 46 -11.98 -4.98 -14.84
N ASP A 47 -10.68 -5.20 -15.07
CA ASP A 47 -9.67 -4.13 -15.01
C ASP A 47 -9.94 -3.02 -16.03
N PHE A 48 -10.39 -3.39 -17.23
CA PHE A 48 -10.78 -2.41 -18.26
C PHE A 48 -12.02 -1.60 -17.87
N VAL A 49 -13.08 -2.27 -17.42
CA VAL A 49 -14.35 -1.61 -17.04
C VAL A 49 -14.16 -0.67 -15.86
N ASP A 50 -13.48 -1.12 -14.82
CA ASP A 50 -13.20 -0.31 -13.63
C ASP A 50 -12.24 0.84 -13.95
N GLY A 51 -11.23 0.58 -14.78
CA GLY A 51 -10.31 1.61 -15.24
C GLY A 51 -11.03 2.78 -15.93
N GLU A 52 -12.02 2.51 -16.77
CA GLU A 52 -12.77 3.55 -17.47
C GLU A 52 -13.79 4.29 -16.58
N ARG A 53 -14.40 3.59 -15.61
CA ARG A 53 -15.38 4.19 -14.69
C ARG A 53 -14.76 5.20 -13.75
N LEU A 54 -13.56 4.93 -13.28
CA LEU A 54 -12.97 5.60 -12.12
C LEU A 54 -11.92 6.67 -12.50
N LYS A 55 -11.30 6.57 -13.69
CA LYS A 55 -10.34 7.55 -14.24
C LYS A 55 -10.85 9.00 -14.28
N LYS A 56 -12.15 9.22 -14.30
CA LYS A 56 -12.77 10.55 -14.42
C LYS A 56 -12.86 11.34 -13.11
N ARG A 57 -12.49 10.73 -11.96
CA ARG A 57 -12.71 11.30 -10.62
C ARG A 57 -11.46 11.71 -9.87
N VAL A 58 -10.28 11.38 -10.37
CA VAL A 58 -9.01 11.61 -9.67
C VAL A 58 -8.07 12.51 -10.45
N ASN A 59 -7.32 13.35 -9.73
CA ASN A 59 -6.20 14.08 -10.31
C ASN A 59 -5.03 13.12 -10.45
N TYR A 60 -4.39 13.14 -11.60
CA TYR A 60 -3.17 12.36 -11.82
C TYR A 60 -2.16 13.13 -12.65
N THR A 61 -0.90 12.79 -12.50
CA THR A 61 0.17 13.27 -13.37
C THR A 61 1.12 12.12 -13.72
N THR A 62 1.85 12.27 -14.81
CA THR A 62 2.75 11.22 -15.28
C THR A 62 4.15 11.41 -14.73
N VAL A 63 4.70 10.37 -14.10
CA VAL A 63 6.08 10.30 -13.62
C VAL A 63 6.71 9.07 -14.26
N ASP A 64 7.80 9.22 -15.03
CA ASP A 64 8.45 8.14 -15.78
C ASP A 64 7.46 7.29 -16.58
N ASP A 65 6.59 7.95 -17.37
CA ASP A 65 5.53 7.36 -18.20
C ASP A 65 4.41 6.63 -17.44
N LEU A 66 4.42 6.64 -16.10
CA LEU A 66 3.38 6.08 -15.23
C LEU A 66 2.53 7.19 -14.63
N ARG A 67 1.22 7.01 -14.65
CA ARG A 67 0.29 7.92 -13.99
C ARG A 67 0.27 7.64 -12.50
N LEU A 68 0.44 8.68 -11.70
CA LEU A 68 0.25 8.63 -10.26
C LEU A 68 -0.92 9.51 -9.87
N ASP A 69 -1.87 8.95 -9.14
CA ASP A 69 -3.02 9.67 -8.63
C ASP A 69 -2.70 10.35 -7.31
N TYR A 70 -3.28 11.54 -7.13
CA TYR A 70 -3.08 12.35 -5.93
C TYR A 70 -4.30 13.24 -5.67
N ARG A 71 -4.36 13.76 -4.45
CA ARG A 71 -5.34 14.75 -4.01
C ARG A 71 -4.64 15.89 -3.28
N ILE A 72 -5.04 17.13 -3.61
CA ILE A 72 -4.60 18.33 -2.90
C ILE A 72 -5.85 18.95 -2.27
N GLU A 73 -5.77 19.23 -0.97
CA GLU A 73 -6.88 19.83 -0.23
C GLU A 73 -6.36 20.94 0.69
N GLY A 74 -7.24 21.91 0.97
CA GLY A 74 -6.92 23.04 1.81
C GLY A 74 -5.97 24.05 1.16
N GLU A 75 -5.79 25.18 1.85
CA GLU A 75 -4.89 26.29 1.46
C GLU A 75 -4.11 26.72 2.69
N GLY A 76 -2.86 27.12 2.53
CA GLY A 76 -2.03 27.57 3.65
C GLY A 76 -0.56 27.73 3.29
N SER A 77 0.20 28.25 4.25
CA SER A 77 1.63 28.51 4.09
C SER A 77 2.47 27.23 4.08
N TYR A 78 1.99 26.18 4.73
CA TYR A 78 2.69 24.90 4.79
C TYR A 78 1.94 23.85 3.98
N THR A 79 2.70 23.05 3.24
CA THR A 79 2.17 21.87 2.55
C THR A 79 2.60 20.62 3.29
N ILE A 80 1.62 19.78 3.68
CA ILE A 80 1.84 18.52 4.38
C ILE A 80 1.70 17.39 3.38
N ILE A 81 2.72 16.55 3.28
CA ILE A 81 2.74 15.37 2.40
C ILE A 81 2.52 14.13 3.26
N PHE A 82 1.61 13.27 2.83
CA PHE A 82 1.28 12.02 3.51
C PHE A 82 1.68 10.80 2.66
N ASP A 83 2.33 9.84 3.29
CA ASP A 83 2.65 8.54 2.69
C ASP A 83 2.36 7.42 3.68
N GLY A 84 1.58 6.42 3.26
CA GLY A 84 1.05 5.39 4.13
C GLY A 84 1.87 4.11 4.16
N ASP A 85 1.44 3.15 4.98
CA ASP A 85 2.08 1.85 5.11
C ASP A 85 1.81 0.93 3.90
N ILE A 86 2.46 -0.24 3.87
CA ILE A 86 2.23 -1.27 2.86
C ILE A 86 0.75 -1.65 2.83
N GLY A 87 0.19 -1.59 1.64
CA GLY A 87 -1.19 -1.97 1.40
C GLY A 87 -2.20 -0.85 1.62
N SER A 88 -1.86 0.23 2.33
CA SER A 88 -2.76 1.37 2.48
C SER A 88 -2.84 2.21 1.21
N THR A 89 -3.99 2.86 1.00
CA THR A 89 -4.20 3.84 -0.06
C THR A 89 -4.33 5.24 0.52
N LEU A 90 -4.33 6.26 -0.34
CA LEU A 90 -4.53 7.65 0.09
C LEU A 90 -5.83 7.85 0.89
N GLU A 91 -6.81 6.92 0.77
CA GLU A 91 -8.07 6.99 1.52
C GLU A 91 -7.87 6.84 3.04
N GLY A 92 -6.79 6.19 3.47
CA GLY A 92 -6.43 6.11 4.90
C GLY A 92 -6.16 7.47 5.55
N TRP A 93 -5.81 8.48 4.76
CA TRP A 93 -5.55 9.84 5.23
C TRP A 93 -6.78 10.74 5.20
N THR A 94 -7.87 10.32 4.55
CA THR A 94 -9.09 11.15 4.39
C THR A 94 -9.61 11.74 5.70
N PRO A 95 -9.71 11.00 6.83
CA PRO A 95 -10.22 11.58 8.08
C PRO A 95 -9.32 12.68 8.66
N ILE A 96 -7.99 12.56 8.46
CA ILE A 96 -7.02 13.59 8.91
C ILE A 96 -7.08 14.80 7.99
N VAL A 97 -7.10 14.58 6.67
CA VAL A 97 -7.16 15.65 5.66
C VAL A 97 -8.42 16.49 5.81
N GLU A 98 -9.57 15.86 6.01
CA GLU A 98 -10.83 16.56 6.22
C GLU A 98 -10.83 17.43 7.48
N GLU A 99 -10.22 16.93 8.57
CA GLU A 99 -10.12 17.67 9.82
C GLU A 99 -9.18 18.87 9.68
N LEU A 100 -8.01 18.68 9.06
CA LEU A 100 -7.05 19.75 8.79
C LEU A 100 -7.63 20.83 7.85
N LYS A 101 -8.38 20.42 6.84
CA LYS A 101 -9.06 21.34 5.92
C LYS A 101 -10.09 22.23 6.62
N LYS A 102 -10.80 21.71 7.61
CA LYS A 102 -11.85 22.46 8.36
C LYS A 102 -11.26 23.43 9.35
N ASN A 103 -10.20 23.04 10.04
CA ASN A 103 -9.77 23.68 11.28
C ASN A 103 -8.38 24.32 11.22
N ASP A 104 -7.60 24.01 10.19
CA ASP A 104 -6.20 24.40 10.11
C ASP A 104 -5.88 25.08 8.77
N ASN A 105 -5.03 26.12 8.80
CA ASN A 105 -4.59 26.84 7.60
C ASN A 105 -3.36 26.16 6.99
N VAL A 106 -3.56 24.97 6.46
CA VAL A 106 -2.52 24.13 5.83
C VAL A 106 -3.03 23.55 4.51
N ARG A 107 -2.11 23.30 3.60
CA ARG A 107 -2.38 22.53 2.39
C ARG A 107 -1.96 21.09 2.62
N THR A 108 -2.75 20.15 2.18
CA THR A 108 -2.46 18.71 2.27
C THR A 108 -2.25 18.12 0.89
N PHE A 109 -1.31 17.20 0.78
CA PHE A 109 -1.02 16.41 -0.41
C PHE A 109 -0.99 14.94 -0.02
N VAL A 110 -1.93 14.18 -0.54
CA VAL A 110 -1.99 12.72 -0.41
C VAL A 110 -1.86 12.10 -1.79
N TYR A 111 -1.21 10.97 -1.90
CA TYR A 111 -1.00 10.30 -3.18
C TYR A 111 -0.97 8.78 -3.00
N ASN A 112 -1.21 8.07 -4.08
CA ASN A 112 -0.99 6.64 -4.15
C ASN A 112 0.36 6.36 -4.81
N ARG A 113 1.20 5.56 -4.15
CA ARG A 113 2.42 5.04 -4.77
C ARG A 113 2.07 4.18 -5.99
N GLN A 114 3.06 3.88 -6.83
CA GLN A 114 2.88 3.06 -8.02
C GLN A 114 2.22 1.72 -7.65
N GLY A 115 1.13 1.40 -8.34
CA GLY A 115 0.34 0.19 -8.16
C GLY A 115 -0.79 0.29 -7.15
N TYR A 116 -0.81 1.32 -6.30
CA TYR A 116 -1.90 1.57 -5.36
C TYR A 116 -2.99 2.44 -5.97
N GLY A 117 -4.22 2.28 -5.48
CA GLY A 117 -5.35 3.09 -5.93
C GLY A 117 -5.50 3.06 -7.45
N TYR A 118 -5.50 4.23 -8.07
CA TYR A 118 -5.56 4.41 -9.52
C TYR A 118 -4.19 4.69 -10.15
N SER A 119 -3.12 4.62 -9.39
CA SER A 119 -1.76 4.74 -9.91
C SER A 119 -1.38 3.53 -10.76
N ASP A 120 -0.69 3.79 -11.88
CA ASP A 120 -0.19 2.70 -12.74
C ASP A 120 0.84 1.86 -11.96
N GLY A 121 0.84 0.56 -12.22
CA GLY A 121 1.78 -0.37 -11.60
C GLY A 121 3.17 -0.31 -12.22
N SER A 122 4.18 -0.63 -11.42
CA SER A 122 5.58 -0.74 -11.87
C SER A 122 6.24 -2.04 -11.42
N SER A 123 7.47 -2.24 -11.87
CA SER A 123 8.32 -3.41 -11.59
C SER A 123 9.05 -3.36 -10.24
N GLY A 124 8.50 -2.68 -9.22
CA GLY A 124 9.04 -2.72 -7.85
C GLY A 124 10.12 -1.68 -7.57
N ARG A 125 9.74 -0.41 -7.45
CA ARG A 125 10.58 0.70 -7.01
C ARG A 125 11.05 0.50 -5.57
N THR A 126 12.30 0.84 -5.29
CA THR A 126 12.84 0.94 -3.93
C THR A 126 12.35 2.22 -3.23
N PRO A 127 12.44 2.34 -1.89
CA PRO A 127 12.08 3.58 -1.19
C PRO A 127 12.81 4.81 -1.75
N GLU A 128 14.09 4.68 -2.13
CA GLU A 128 14.88 5.77 -2.72
C GLU A 128 14.37 6.17 -4.10
N GLU A 129 13.92 5.23 -4.91
CA GLU A 129 13.32 5.51 -6.23
C GLU A 129 11.93 6.13 -6.07
N GLN A 130 11.11 5.63 -5.12
CA GLN A 130 9.80 6.21 -4.80
C GLN A 130 9.93 7.64 -4.27
N ALA A 131 10.97 7.95 -3.49
CA ALA A 131 11.28 9.31 -3.06
C ALA A 131 11.59 10.24 -4.24
N ARG A 132 12.31 9.76 -5.26
CA ARG A 132 12.56 10.55 -6.50
C ARG A 132 11.28 10.74 -7.31
N ASP A 133 10.45 9.69 -7.42
CA ASP A 133 9.14 9.77 -8.07
C ASP A 133 8.26 10.81 -7.38
N LEU A 134 8.23 10.82 -6.05
CA LEU A 134 7.51 11.82 -5.26
C LEU A 134 8.01 13.24 -5.52
N LYS A 135 9.32 13.45 -5.63
CA LYS A 135 9.87 14.78 -5.95
C LYS A 135 9.41 15.29 -7.31
N ILE A 136 9.35 14.40 -8.31
CA ILE A 136 8.86 14.72 -9.65
C ILE A 136 7.35 14.99 -9.61
N LEU A 137 6.61 14.15 -8.88
CA LEU A 137 5.15 14.26 -8.71
C LEU A 137 4.78 15.61 -8.11
N LEU A 138 5.41 16.01 -7.00
CA LEU A 138 5.18 17.30 -6.32
C LEU A 138 5.43 18.49 -7.25
N ARG A 139 6.55 18.47 -7.98
CA ARG A 139 6.89 19.52 -8.94
C ARG A 139 5.84 19.62 -10.05
N LYS A 140 5.39 18.49 -10.60
CA LYS A 140 4.37 18.44 -11.67
C LYS A 140 2.98 18.81 -11.15
N ALA A 141 2.69 18.56 -9.88
CA ALA A 141 1.47 19.03 -9.20
C ALA A 141 1.50 20.53 -8.86
N GLY A 142 2.59 21.25 -9.21
CA GLY A 142 2.73 22.68 -8.96
C GLY A 142 3.03 23.06 -7.51
N LEU A 143 3.54 22.12 -6.73
CA LEU A 143 3.89 22.33 -5.32
C LEU A 143 5.38 22.61 -5.17
N SER A 144 5.69 23.60 -4.32
CA SER A 144 7.05 23.96 -3.92
C SER A 144 7.21 23.80 -2.41
N GLY A 145 8.37 23.26 -2.00
CA GLY A 145 8.72 23.12 -0.58
C GLY A 145 9.17 24.44 0.06
N PRO A 146 9.59 24.39 1.32
CA PRO A 146 9.79 23.14 2.09
C PRO A 146 8.47 22.55 2.62
N TYR A 147 8.44 21.22 2.74
CA TYR A 147 7.26 20.43 3.12
C TYR A 147 7.32 19.92 4.56
N ILE A 148 6.16 19.74 5.19
CA ILE A 148 6.01 18.86 6.35
C ILE A 148 5.74 17.45 5.79
N ILE A 149 6.56 16.48 6.14
CA ILE A 149 6.40 15.09 5.69
C ILE A 149 5.82 14.25 6.82
N VAL A 150 4.79 13.44 6.50
CA VAL A 150 4.10 12.55 7.45
C VAL A 150 4.08 11.15 6.87
N GLY A 151 4.89 10.25 7.43
CA GLY A 151 5.05 8.88 6.96
C GLY A 151 4.61 7.85 7.96
N GLU A 152 3.80 6.88 7.53
CA GLU A 152 3.41 5.73 8.35
C GLU A 152 4.01 4.44 7.78
N GLY A 153 4.54 3.59 8.66
CA GLY A 153 5.07 2.29 8.29
C GLY A 153 6.11 2.38 7.15
N TYR A 154 5.81 1.77 6.00
CA TYR A 154 6.67 1.83 4.81
C TYR A 154 6.83 3.24 4.24
N GLY A 155 5.79 4.07 4.31
CA GLY A 155 5.87 5.47 3.89
C GLY A 155 6.93 6.25 4.65
N SER A 156 7.25 5.86 5.89
CA SER A 156 8.36 6.44 6.64
C SER A 156 9.72 6.22 5.97
N LEU A 157 9.95 5.07 5.35
CA LEU A 157 11.19 4.79 4.60
C LEU A 157 11.30 5.65 3.34
N VAL A 158 10.18 5.79 2.61
CA VAL A 158 10.12 6.64 1.41
C VAL A 158 10.39 8.10 1.78
N LEU A 159 9.75 8.61 2.83
CA LEU A 159 9.89 10.01 3.23
C LEU A 159 11.23 10.29 3.92
N THR A 160 11.82 9.32 4.63
CA THR A 160 13.20 9.46 5.14
C THR A 160 14.20 9.50 3.98
N SER A 161 14.01 8.65 2.97
CA SER A 161 14.81 8.71 1.72
C SER A 161 14.61 10.03 0.97
N PHE A 162 13.38 10.60 1.01
CA PHE A 162 13.11 11.92 0.44
C PHE A 162 13.88 13.01 1.18
N ALA A 163 13.86 13.00 2.49
CA ALA A 163 14.62 13.97 3.31
C ALA A 163 16.13 13.86 3.10
N GLN A 164 16.65 12.64 3.02
CA GLN A 164 18.08 12.40 2.76
C GLN A 164 18.50 12.94 1.39
N GLN A 165 17.70 12.72 0.34
CA GLN A 165 18.02 13.13 -1.02
C GLN A 165 17.72 14.62 -1.29
N PHE A 166 16.74 15.22 -0.60
CA PHE A 166 16.20 16.54 -0.85
C PHE A 166 16.05 17.35 0.44
N LYS A 167 17.11 17.44 1.24
CA LYS A 167 17.11 18.03 2.59
C LYS A 167 16.42 19.40 2.64
N ASP A 168 16.76 20.31 1.71
CA ASP A 168 16.19 21.68 1.65
C ASP A 168 14.69 21.69 1.31
N SER A 169 14.13 20.56 0.93
CA SER A 169 12.70 20.45 0.62
C SER A 169 11.85 20.04 1.81
N VAL A 170 12.44 19.81 2.98
CA VAL A 170 11.74 19.34 4.19
C VAL A 170 11.85 20.38 5.30
N ALA A 171 10.69 20.80 5.82
CA ALA A 171 10.60 21.74 6.95
C ALA A 171 10.46 21.01 8.28
N ALA A 172 9.77 19.88 8.31
CA ALA A 172 9.58 19.04 9.50
C ALA A 172 9.20 17.60 9.08
N ALA A 173 9.43 16.66 9.98
CA ALA A 173 9.13 15.25 9.78
C ALA A 173 8.27 14.67 10.92
N ILE A 174 7.25 13.90 10.57
CA ILE A 174 6.41 13.15 11.50
C ILE A 174 6.41 11.70 11.02
N MET A 175 6.99 10.80 11.80
CA MET A 175 7.07 9.37 11.48
C MET A 175 6.18 8.58 12.45
N ILE A 176 5.23 7.84 11.87
CA ILE A 176 4.18 7.12 12.57
C ILE A 176 4.46 5.63 12.46
N ASN A 177 4.71 4.97 13.59
CA ASN A 177 5.06 3.55 13.64
C ASN A 177 6.05 3.15 12.53
N PRO A 178 7.18 3.89 12.40
CA PRO A 178 8.09 3.73 11.26
C PRO A 178 8.74 2.35 11.26
N ILE A 179 8.97 1.82 10.07
CA ILE A 179 9.75 0.59 9.90
C ILE A 179 11.21 0.91 10.22
N ASN A 180 11.83 0.14 11.12
CA ASN A 180 13.25 0.25 11.43
C ASN A 180 14.08 -0.61 10.47
N GLU A 181 14.96 0.02 9.67
CA GLU A 181 15.81 -0.66 8.67
C GLU A 181 16.74 -1.72 9.28
N GLN A 182 17.19 -1.53 10.51
CA GLN A 182 18.06 -2.50 11.20
C GLN A 182 17.26 -3.69 11.71
N GLU A 183 16.10 -3.44 12.36
CA GLU A 183 15.23 -4.49 12.91
C GLU A 183 14.76 -5.46 11.84
N VAL A 184 14.32 -4.94 10.70
CA VAL A 184 13.78 -5.79 9.59
C VAL A 184 14.84 -6.68 8.94
N GLN A 185 16.13 -6.43 9.18
CA GLN A 185 17.21 -7.31 8.72
C GLN A 185 17.53 -8.45 9.68
N THR A 186 16.97 -8.46 10.88
CA THR A 186 17.16 -9.54 11.85
C THR A 186 16.59 -10.87 11.35
N LYS A 187 17.17 -11.98 11.83
CA LYS A 187 16.69 -13.32 11.46
C LYS A 187 15.28 -13.59 12.00
N GLU A 188 14.97 -13.05 13.16
CA GLU A 188 13.68 -13.17 13.83
C GLU A 188 12.58 -12.51 12.98
N TYR A 189 12.78 -11.27 12.57
CA TYR A 189 11.84 -10.56 11.72
C TYR A 189 11.64 -11.28 10.37
N LYS A 190 12.73 -11.65 9.70
CA LYS A 190 12.64 -12.36 8.41
C LYS A 190 11.89 -13.70 8.52
N ARG A 191 12.05 -14.41 9.64
CA ARG A 191 11.31 -15.68 9.89
C ARG A 191 9.83 -15.42 10.12
N SER A 192 9.46 -14.39 10.88
CA SER A 192 8.05 -14.05 11.11
C SER A 192 7.32 -13.70 9.82
N GLN A 193 8.04 -13.13 8.83
CA GLN A 193 7.47 -12.70 7.55
C GLN A 193 7.40 -13.79 6.46
N ILE A 194 7.87 -15.01 6.72
CA ILE A 194 7.89 -16.08 5.70
C ILE A 194 6.48 -16.39 5.18
N ILE A 195 5.52 -16.57 6.10
CA ILE A 195 4.12 -16.92 5.76
C ILE A 195 3.46 -15.74 5.05
N THR A 196 3.61 -14.53 5.56
CA THR A 196 3.09 -13.31 4.93
C THR A 196 3.62 -13.16 3.50
N LYS A 197 4.93 -13.30 3.32
CA LYS A 197 5.54 -13.25 1.99
C LYS A 197 5.00 -14.30 1.04
N LEU A 198 4.80 -15.54 1.53
CA LEU A 198 4.25 -16.63 0.72
C LEU A 198 2.81 -16.30 0.30
N ARG A 199 1.96 -15.85 1.23
CA ARG A 199 0.59 -15.44 0.95
C ARG A 199 0.54 -14.30 -0.06
N ARG A 200 1.32 -13.22 0.15
CA ARG A 200 1.41 -12.10 -0.81
C ARG A 200 1.91 -12.52 -2.19
N ASN A 201 2.79 -13.53 -2.27
CA ASN A 201 3.20 -14.08 -3.56
C ASN A 201 2.10 -14.87 -4.26
N ILE A 202 1.28 -15.62 -3.50
CA ILE A 202 0.11 -16.32 -4.04
C ILE A 202 -0.93 -15.32 -4.56
N GLU A 203 -1.22 -14.25 -3.80
CA GLU A 203 -2.12 -13.17 -4.23
C GLU A 203 -1.62 -12.50 -5.51
N ARG A 204 -0.32 -12.19 -5.58
CA ARG A 204 0.32 -11.60 -6.75
C ARG A 204 0.17 -12.46 -7.99
N ILE A 205 0.39 -13.77 -7.89
CA ILE A 205 0.22 -14.69 -9.02
C ILE A 205 -1.27 -14.86 -9.32
N GLY A 206 -2.09 -15.00 -8.30
CA GLY A 206 -3.53 -15.23 -8.42
C GLY A 206 -4.28 -14.05 -9.02
N SER A 207 -3.81 -12.82 -8.81
CA SER A 207 -4.45 -11.62 -9.37
C SER A 207 -4.45 -11.58 -10.90
N THR A 208 -3.53 -12.29 -11.56
CA THR A 208 -3.50 -12.37 -13.02
C THR A 208 -4.59 -13.25 -13.62
N CYS A 209 -5.21 -14.13 -12.82
CA CYS A 209 -6.23 -15.09 -13.28
C CYS A 209 -7.49 -15.10 -12.40
N SER A 210 -7.83 -13.97 -11.79
CA SER A 210 -8.98 -13.78 -10.88
C SER A 210 -9.01 -14.71 -9.65
N LEU A 211 -7.93 -15.43 -9.36
CA LEU A 211 -7.86 -16.28 -8.17
C LEU A 211 -7.88 -15.44 -6.90
N THR A 212 -7.16 -14.31 -6.88
CA THR A 212 -7.15 -13.40 -5.73
C THR A 212 -8.54 -12.84 -5.45
N MET A 213 -9.29 -12.45 -6.49
CA MET A 213 -10.69 -12.04 -6.34
C MET A 213 -11.58 -13.16 -5.77
N LEU A 214 -11.32 -14.41 -6.13
CA LEU A 214 -12.03 -15.55 -5.56
C LEU A 214 -11.66 -15.79 -4.10
N LEU A 215 -10.37 -15.69 -3.76
CA LEU A 215 -9.88 -15.83 -2.37
C LEU A 215 -10.45 -14.73 -1.48
N ASP A 216 -10.50 -13.50 -1.97
CA ASP A 216 -11.10 -12.36 -1.30
C ASP A 216 -12.59 -12.61 -0.96
N LYS A 217 -13.38 -13.05 -1.95
CA LYS A 217 -14.79 -13.43 -1.72
C LYS A 217 -14.99 -14.58 -0.74
N LEU A 218 -13.98 -15.41 -0.53
CA LEU A 218 -13.99 -16.52 0.43
C LEU A 218 -13.36 -16.15 1.78
N ASN A 219 -12.94 -14.90 1.97
CA ASN A 219 -12.18 -14.39 3.13
C ASN A 219 -10.91 -15.24 3.41
N LEU A 220 -10.20 -15.63 2.38
CA LEU A 220 -8.96 -16.42 2.44
C LEU A 220 -7.71 -15.64 2.06
N ASP A 221 -7.85 -14.37 1.71
CA ASP A 221 -6.75 -13.46 1.41
C ASP A 221 -6.09 -12.87 2.67
N VAL A 222 -5.08 -12.02 2.48
CA VAL A 222 -4.44 -11.30 3.59
C VAL A 222 -5.20 -9.99 3.83
N ASN A 223 -6.10 -10.01 4.79
CA ASN A 223 -6.86 -8.83 5.18
C ASN A 223 -5.97 -7.76 5.81
N LEU A 224 -6.35 -6.51 5.59
CA LEU A 224 -5.87 -5.33 6.31
C LEU A 224 -6.98 -4.84 7.25
N GLU A 225 -7.38 -5.69 8.20
CA GLU A 225 -8.56 -5.49 9.05
C GLU A 225 -8.55 -4.12 9.74
N ASP A 226 -7.41 -3.72 10.29
CA ASP A 226 -7.28 -2.41 10.96
C ASP A 226 -7.36 -1.23 9.98
N PHE A 227 -6.98 -1.42 8.72
CA PHE A 227 -7.15 -0.42 7.66
C PHE A 227 -8.60 -0.36 7.20
N GLU A 228 -9.16 -1.50 6.86
CA GLU A 228 -10.52 -1.65 6.33
C GLU A 228 -11.57 -1.14 7.31
N SER A 229 -11.43 -1.47 8.60
CA SER A 229 -12.37 -1.02 9.65
C SER A 229 -12.34 0.48 9.93
N GLY A 230 -11.27 1.17 9.52
CA GLY A 230 -11.13 2.63 9.67
C GLY A 230 -11.63 3.44 8.49
N LEU A 231 -11.94 2.79 7.34
CA LEU A 231 -12.42 3.46 6.14
C LEU A 231 -13.92 3.77 6.21
N SER A 232 -14.36 4.80 5.48
CA SER A 232 -15.79 5.01 5.21
C SER A 232 -16.32 3.93 4.25
N ASP A 233 -17.64 3.68 4.26
CA ASP A 233 -18.26 2.65 3.40
C ASP A 233 -17.86 2.81 1.92
N SER A 234 -17.86 4.05 1.40
CA SER A 234 -17.49 4.30 -0.01
C SER A 234 -16.00 4.07 -0.29
N SER A 235 -15.13 4.43 0.65
CA SER A 235 -13.68 4.20 0.52
C SER A 235 -13.34 2.72 0.69
N LEU A 236 -14.09 2.00 1.51
CA LEU A 236 -13.94 0.57 1.69
C LEU A 236 -14.32 -0.19 0.42
N ASP A 237 -15.48 0.11 -0.19
CA ASP A 237 -15.91 -0.52 -1.45
C ASP A 237 -14.89 -0.30 -2.58
N GLU A 238 -14.34 0.92 -2.66
CA GLU A 238 -13.28 1.25 -3.61
C GLU A 238 -12.01 0.45 -3.33
N PHE A 239 -11.56 0.43 -2.09
CA PHE A 239 -10.37 -0.31 -1.67
C PHE A 239 -10.51 -1.81 -1.97
N LEU A 240 -11.63 -2.44 -1.58
CA LEU A 240 -11.89 -3.87 -1.82
C LEU A 240 -11.90 -4.21 -3.32
N THR A 241 -12.38 -3.28 -4.15
CA THR A 241 -12.34 -3.45 -5.61
C THR A 241 -10.93 -3.39 -6.16
N LEU A 242 -10.10 -2.46 -5.66
CA LEU A 242 -8.75 -2.22 -6.17
C LEU A 242 -7.70 -3.20 -5.63
N ARG A 243 -7.87 -3.67 -4.38
CA ARG A 243 -6.89 -4.54 -3.71
C ARG A 243 -6.68 -5.90 -4.36
N THR A 244 -7.65 -6.39 -5.14
CA THR A 244 -7.55 -7.67 -5.85
C THR A 244 -6.86 -7.55 -7.21
N LYS A 245 -6.57 -6.33 -7.67
CA LYS A 245 -5.94 -6.09 -8.97
C LYS A 245 -4.45 -6.41 -8.97
N SER A 246 -3.96 -6.78 -10.14
CA SER A 246 -2.55 -7.16 -10.33
C SER A 246 -1.57 -6.05 -9.97
N ASN A 247 -1.89 -4.78 -10.28
CA ASN A 247 -1.04 -3.65 -9.90
C ASN A 247 -0.85 -3.55 -8.40
N TYR A 248 -1.94 -3.63 -7.63
CA TYR A 248 -1.91 -3.55 -6.18
C TYR A 248 -1.14 -4.73 -5.55
N THR A 249 -1.49 -5.96 -5.92
CA THR A 249 -0.85 -7.15 -5.34
C THR A 249 0.63 -7.23 -5.67
N ASN A 250 1.04 -6.77 -6.86
CA ASN A 250 2.45 -6.62 -7.23
C ASN A 250 3.15 -5.57 -6.36
N ALA A 251 2.56 -4.37 -6.18
CA ALA A 251 3.13 -3.31 -5.37
C ALA A 251 3.36 -3.76 -3.92
N VAL A 252 2.33 -4.31 -3.28
CA VAL A 252 2.42 -4.85 -1.90
C VAL A 252 3.51 -5.91 -1.76
N TYR A 253 3.58 -6.86 -2.70
CA TYR A 253 4.61 -7.89 -2.68
C TYR A 253 6.02 -7.31 -2.84
N HIS A 254 6.21 -6.35 -3.74
CA HIS A 254 7.50 -5.74 -3.99
C HIS A 254 7.97 -4.87 -2.82
N GLU A 255 7.10 -4.10 -2.20
CA GLU A 255 7.42 -3.29 -1.02
C GLU A 255 7.82 -4.17 0.17
N LEU A 256 7.05 -5.23 0.46
CA LEU A 256 7.45 -6.22 1.46
C LEU A 256 8.81 -6.85 1.14
N ASN A 257 9.05 -7.16 -0.12
CA ASN A 257 10.31 -7.77 -0.54
C ASN A 257 11.49 -6.77 -0.47
N ASN A 258 11.25 -5.47 -0.69
CA ASN A 258 12.26 -4.43 -0.47
C ASN A 258 12.71 -4.38 0.99
N ILE A 259 11.76 -4.41 1.94
CA ILE A 259 12.06 -4.48 3.38
C ILE A 259 12.93 -5.71 3.67
N LEU A 260 12.46 -6.90 3.28
CA LEU A 260 13.12 -8.16 3.59
C LEU A 260 14.51 -8.30 2.96
N LYS A 261 14.77 -7.59 1.86
CA LYS A 261 16.07 -7.55 1.19
C LYS A 261 16.97 -6.39 1.62
N GLY A 262 16.51 -5.53 2.53
CA GLY A 262 17.27 -4.35 2.94
C GLY A 262 17.53 -3.39 1.78
N LYS A 263 16.48 -3.07 1.02
CA LYS A 263 16.57 -2.16 -0.11
C LYS A 263 16.34 -0.70 0.26
N SER A 264 16.46 -0.36 1.53
CA SER A 264 16.46 1.00 2.06
C SER A 264 17.70 1.20 2.94
N ASN A 265 18.31 2.36 2.87
CA ASN A 265 19.46 2.78 3.66
C ASN A 265 19.40 4.29 3.90
N SER A 266 18.26 4.76 4.35
CA SER A 266 17.97 6.19 4.52
C SER A 266 17.95 6.63 5.97
N GLN A 267 17.81 5.71 6.91
CA GLN A 267 17.78 5.98 8.35
C GLN A 267 19.20 6.21 8.90
N ILE A 268 19.76 7.35 8.51
CA ILE A 268 21.09 7.80 8.96
C ILE A 268 20.90 8.73 10.16
N ASP A 269 21.71 8.57 11.20
CA ASP A 269 21.69 9.44 12.37
C ASP A 269 21.74 10.90 11.96
N GLY A 270 20.86 11.72 12.51
CA GLY A 270 20.78 13.14 12.28
C GLY A 270 20.15 13.57 10.94
N VAL A 271 19.50 12.66 10.17
CA VAL A 271 18.83 13.04 8.90
C VAL A 271 17.78 14.13 9.10
N PHE A 272 17.19 14.24 10.30
CA PHE A 272 16.23 15.27 10.73
C PHE A 272 16.80 16.23 11.79
N SER A 273 18.13 16.31 11.98
CA SER A 273 18.73 17.06 13.10
C SER A 273 18.43 18.56 13.11
N ASP A 274 18.20 19.14 11.92
CA ASP A 274 18.03 20.58 11.76
C ASP A 274 16.55 21.03 11.67
N ILE A 275 15.62 20.07 11.79
CA ILE A 275 14.18 20.31 11.64
C ILE A 275 13.38 19.66 12.78
N PRO A 276 12.18 20.17 13.11
CA PRO A 276 11.28 19.48 14.05
C PRO A 276 11.00 18.05 13.60
N TYR A 277 11.23 17.10 14.49
CA TYR A 277 11.01 15.67 14.25
C TYR A 277 10.05 15.09 15.31
N TYR A 278 8.94 14.50 14.84
CA TYR A 278 7.98 13.80 15.66
C TYR A 278 8.05 12.30 15.37
N LEU A 279 8.20 11.50 16.41
CA LEU A 279 8.20 10.04 16.33
C LEU A 279 7.02 9.49 17.14
N ILE A 280 6.06 8.86 16.45
CA ILE A 280 4.93 8.18 17.08
C ILE A 280 5.17 6.68 16.98
N THR A 281 5.24 5.98 18.12
CA THR A 281 5.54 4.54 18.19
C THR A 281 4.49 3.79 19.01
N LYS A 282 4.27 2.51 18.70
CA LYS A 282 3.41 1.61 19.47
C LYS A 282 4.08 1.12 20.78
N LYS A 283 5.39 1.01 20.77
CA LYS A 283 6.20 0.59 21.91
C LYS A 283 7.15 1.71 22.26
N GLN A 284 7.59 1.74 23.51
CA GLN A 284 8.67 2.62 23.93
C GLN A 284 9.95 2.15 23.22
N ASP A 285 10.13 2.60 21.99
CA ASP A 285 11.28 2.31 21.15
C ASP A 285 11.92 3.62 20.74
N ASP A 286 13.08 3.88 21.34
CA ASP A 286 13.89 5.07 21.07
C ASP A 286 14.90 4.87 19.93
N SER A 287 14.89 3.71 19.26
CA SER A 287 15.92 3.33 18.28
C SER A 287 15.98 4.30 17.08
N LEU A 288 14.87 4.94 16.71
CA LEU A 288 14.82 5.91 15.63
C LEU A 288 14.87 7.38 16.11
N LYS A 289 15.07 7.61 17.42
CA LYS A 289 15.22 8.94 17.97
C LYS A 289 16.51 9.62 17.48
N SER A 290 17.55 8.85 17.21
CA SER A 290 18.83 9.34 16.68
C SER A 290 18.74 9.95 15.28
N LEU A 291 17.63 9.76 14.57
CA LEU A 291 17.38 10.42 13.28
C LEU A 291 17.21 11.94 13.43
N GLY A 292 16.78 12.43 14.60
CA GLY A 292 16.66 13.86 14.92
C GLY A 292 17.68 14.32 15.95
N SER A 293 17.65 15.61 16.28
CA SER A 293 18.40 16.16 17.42
C SER A 293 17.56 16.08 18.70
N GLU A 294 18.20 16.04 19.87
CA GLU A 294 17.51 15.95 21.16
C GLU A 294 16.56 17.14 21.38
N GLU A 295 16.94 18.34 20.96
CA GLU A 295 16.19 19.57 21.16
C GLU A 295 14.95 19.69 20.28
N LEU A 296 15.00 19.11 19.06
CA LEU A 296 13.95 19.22 18.06
C LEU A 296 13.10 17.94 17.93
N THR A 297 13.46 16.87 18.65
CA THR A 297 12.77 15.58 18.60
C THR A 297 11.72 15.45 19.69
N THR A 298 10.53 15.05 19.33
CA THR A 298 9.45 14.68 20.25
C THR A 298 9.05 13.24 20.00
N VAL A 299 9.09 12.41 21.03
CA VAL A 299 8.66 11.01 20.98
C VAL A 299 7.33 10.86 21.71
N TYR A 300 6.38 10.22 21.06
CA TYR A 300 5.09 9.89 21.62
C TYR A 300 4.84 8.38 21.47
N THR A 301 4.45 7.73 22.55
CA THR A 301 4.05 6.32 22.54
C THR A 301 2.52 6.22 22.57
N THR A 302 1.93 5.66 21.52
CA THR A 302 0.49 5.43 21.47
C THR A 302 0.07 4.27 22.36
N SER A 303 -1.15 4.33 22.87
CA SER A 303 -1.79 3.20 23.58
C SER A 303 -2.58 2.28 22.63
N SER A 304 -2.65 2.60 21.34
CA SER A 304 -3.38 1.79 20.36
C SER A 304 -2.59 0.53 20.01
N ASP A 305 -3.23 -0.62 20.10
CA ASP A 305 -2.67 -1.91 19.63
C ASP A 305 -2.86 -2.12 18.12
N LYS A 306 -3.73 -1.32 17.49
CA LYS A 306 -4.06 -1.43 16.06
C LYS A 306 -2.94 -0.92 15.17
N ASP A 307 -2.85 -1.47 13.95
CA ASP A 307 -2.06 -0.91 12.86
C ASP A 307 -2.77 0.30 12.23
N PHE A 308 -2.13 0.99 11.30
CA PHE A 308 -2.68 2.17 10.62
C PHE A 308 -3.16 3.25 11.60
N LEU A 309 -2.22 3.79 12.38
CA LEU A 309 -2.49 4.78 13.42
C LEU A 309 -3.09 6.07 12.88
N ALA A 310 -2.86 6.40 11.61
CA ALA A 310 -3.53 7.50 10.93
C ALA A 310 -5.07 7.38 10.99
N LEU A 311 -5.59 6.17 10.96
CA LEU A 311 -7.02 5.87 11.10
C LEU A 311 -7.41 5.58 12.56
N ASN A 312 -6.59 4.79 13.27
CA ASN A 312 -6.96 4.19 14.55
C ASN A 312 -6.48 4.99 15.77
N ASP A 313 -5.63 6.01 15.56
CA ASP A 313 -5.15 6.95 16.60
C ASP A 313 -5.08 8.38 16.03
N LYS A 314 -6.09 8.73 15.24
CA LYS A 314 -6.20 9.99 14.48
C LYS A 314 -5.90 11.23 15.32
N ASP A 315 -6.42 11.30 16.54
CA ASP A 315 -6.31 12.49 17.37
C ASP A 315 -4.87 12.77 17.81
N ASN A 316 -4.09 11.74 18.07
CA ASN A 316 -2.68 11.88 18.40
C ASN A 316 -1.84 12.29 17.17
N VAL A 317 -2.18 11.75 16.00
CA VAL A 317 -1.55 12.16 14.73
C VAL A 317 -1.87 13.62 14.41
N LEU A 318 -3.12 14.05 14.54
CA LEU A 318 -3.54 15.45 14.38
C LEU A 318 -2.82 16.38 15.37
N ASN A 319 -2.70 15.97 16.62
CA ASN A 319 -1.96 16.72 17.63
C ASN A 319 -0.48 16.91 17.24
N ALA A 320 0.18 15.86 16.79
CA ALA A 320 1.57 15.94 16.33
C ALA A 320 1.71 16.91 15.14
N ILE A 321 0.80 16.85 14.17
CA ILE A 321 0.78 17.76 13.03
C ILE A 321 0.62 19.23 13.49
N ARG A 322 -0.38 19.50 14.36
CA ARG A 322 -0.66 20.86 14.86
C ARG A 322 0.49 21.43 15.67
N GLN A 323 1.11 20.60 16.53
CA GLN A 323 2.30 21.01 17.29
C GLN A 323 3.50 21.29 16.38
N THR A 324 3.69 20.47 15.35
CA THR A 324 4.73 20.69 14.33
C THR A 324 4.52 22.00 13.58
N VAL A 325 3.31 22.28 13.11
CA VAL A 325 2.97 23.54 12.43
C VAL A 325 3.19 24.74 13.35
N LYS A 326 2.80 24.63 14.63
CA LYS A 326 3.02 25.68 15.62
C LYS A 326 4.52 25.95 15.82
N LYS A 327 5.32 24.89 16.02
CA LYS A 327 6.78 25.01 16.20
C LYS A 327 7.47 25.65 14.97
N LEU A 328 7.02 25.30 13.76
CA LEU A 328 7.53 25.94 12.54
C LEU A 328 7.20 27.42 12.47
N LYS A 329 5.98 27.85 12.85
CA LYS A 329 5.61 29.28 12.91
C LYS A 329 6.50 30.04 13.90
N GLU A 330 6.76 29.49 15.08
CA GLU A 330 7.65 30.08 16.08
C GLU A 330 9.08 30.21 15.55
N ILE A 331 9.61 29.21 14.84
CA ILE A 331 10.92 29.25 14.21
C ILE A 331 10.98 30.32 13.10
N ASP A 332 9.94 30.45 12.28
CA ASP A 332 9.88 31.43 11.18
C ASP A 332 9.71 32.86 11.69
N GLU A 333 9.03 33.08 12.82
CA GLU A 333 8.90 34.35 13.49
C GLU A 333 10.23 34.81 14.11
N ASN A 334 11.01 33.89 14.68
CA ASN A 334 12.33 34.18 15.27
C ASN A 334 13.42 34.44 14.24
N LYS A 335 13.20 34.12 12.95
CA LYS A 335 14.15 34.42 11.85
C LYS A 335 13.91 35.76 11.21
N LYS A 336 12.80 36.44 11.51
CA LYS A 336 12.45 37.79 11.03
C LYS A 336 12.94 38.86 11.98
#